data_1fc796a163f49360a2d8e95bdb7b03e8
#
_entry.id   1fc796a163f49360a2d8e95bdb7b03e8
#
_cell.length_a   1.000
_cell.length_b   1.000
_cell.length_c   1.000
_cell.angle_alpha   90.00
_cell.angle_beta   90.00
_cell.angle_gamma   90.00
#
_symmetry.space_group_name_H-M   'P 1'
#
loop_
_entity.id
_entity.type
_entity.pdbx_description
1 polymer ?
#
loop_
_entity_poly.entity_id
_entity_poly.type
_entity_poly.pdbx_seq_one_letter_code
_entity_poly.pdbx_strand_id
1 'polypeptide(L)'
;MNNLIVVMGVSGCGKSTIGNSLSQKMKIPFIDADDFHPKANIEKMSQGEALTDKDRLPWLQALNAELKTKGESDGAILACSALKEEYRKILSDNITTIQWVFLEGGFDLIKNRIEARSNHFMDATLLQSQFDTLEIPNYGMKVSCEKSPEDITNEIIREMQKSAFGIFGIGVMGKSLALNMLDKGVSVSVYNRDEGVEKGMVENFLKETDNNNAAGFTELKDFVHSLQTPRKILLMVKAGNVVDVVIDNIVPFLEKGDVLIDGGNSHYKDTERRVNSLKNKQIHFVGLGVSGGEEGALKGPSLMPGGSEEGYSHVASYLNLIAAKDENGNPCCNYIGPNGAGHFVKMVHNGIEYADMQLLAELYALLSVTKSYEEISGIFSKWNEGELSSYLLEITAKILQEKEGNSSLLDLILDKAGNKGTGSWSSVSALELGVPTTMKTAAVFARYTSSFKETRVKLSKDVRSSEINEEMNIDLLERAYDFARTINLQQGLQLIQSASEEYNWNLNLSEICRIWSSGCIIKSEKIKAFSEILKTSNNLFESKEILESLHENETAMPYVIDYSLKTRISIPCFYEAYNYWVAMTTEQSSANMIQAQRDFFGAHKFQRVDAEQDKMFHHNWS
;
A
#
# COMPACT_ATOMS: atom_id res chain seq x y z
N MET A 1 17.99 -17.78 3.37
CA MET A 1 18.90 -16.62 3.50
C MET A 1 19.76 -16.84 4.71
N ASN A 2 21.04 -16.59 4.62
CA ASN A 2 21.95 -16.75 5.75
C ASN A 2 21.75 -15.59 6.73
N ASN A 3 21.80 -15.90 8.04
CA ASN A 3 21.50 -14.92 9.09
C ASN A 3 22.60 -13.84 9.17
N LEU A 4 22.24 -12.59 8.88
CA LEU A 4 23.06 -11.41 9.19
C LEU A 4 22.56 -10.76 10.49
N ILE A 5 23.42 -10.75 11.50
CA ILE A 5 23.11 -10.22 12.83
C ILE A 5 24.08 -9.10 13.14
N VAL A 6 23.58 -7.92 13.49
CA VAL A 6 24.42 -6.79 13.93
C VAL A 6 24.17 -6.54 15.40
N VAL A 7 25.17 -6.81 16.24
CA VAL A 7 25.18 -6.51 17.68
C VAL A 7 25.74 -5.11 17.87
N MET A 8 24.89 -4.17 18.29
CA MET A 8 25.23 -2.75 18.34
C MET A 8 25.07 -2.14 19.75
N GLY A 9 25.66 -0.97 19.93
CA GLY A 9 25.64 -0.21 21.18
C GLY A 9 26.96 0.48 21.46
N VAL A 10 27.05 1.24 22.57
CA VAL A 10 28.24 1.99 22.95
C VAL A 10 29.41 1.06 23.28
N SER A 11 30.63 1.60 23.29
CA SER A 11 31.80 0.84 23.76
C SER A 11 31.61 0.39 25.21
N GLY A 12 32.10 -0.82 25.52
CA GLY A 12 31.95 -1.39 26.88
C GLY A 12 30.62 -2.10 27.16
N CYS A 13 29.59 -1.99 26.28
CA CYS A 13 28.31 -2.69 26.52
C CYS A 13 28.38 -4.21 26.29
N GLY A 14 29.47 -4.75 25.71
CA GLY A 14 29.67 -6.21 25.55
C GLY A 14 29.49 -6.77 24.16
N LYS A 15 29.45 -5.94 23.10
CA LYS A 15 29.21 -6.36 21.70
C LYS A 15 30.04 -7.55 21.27
N SER A 16 31.36 -7.47 21.36
CA SER A 16 32.27 -8.54 20.92
C SER A 16 32.13 -9.80 21.79
N THR A 17 31.85 -9.67 23.08
CA THR A 17 31.61 -10.81 23.99
C THR A 17 30.34 -11.56 23.58
N ILE A 18 29.23 -10.82 23.36
CA ILE A 18 27.96 -11.39 22.96
C ILE A 18 28.04 -11.91 21.54
N GLY A 19 28.65 -11.17 20.59
CA GLY A 19 28.83 -11.58 19.21
C GLY A 19 29.61 -12.90 19.09
N ASN A 20 30.70 -13.06 19.85
CA ASN A 20 31.46 -14.32 19.91
C ASN A 20 30.62 -15.47 20.52
N SER A 21 29.88 -15.21 21.59
CA SER A 21 29.03 -16.22 22.23
C SER A 21 27.91 -16.69 21.29
N LEU A 22 27.27 -15.76 20.57
CA LEU A 22 26.30 -16.09 19.53
C LEU A 22 26.93 -16.91 18.40
N SER A 23 28.13 -16.52 17.92
CA SER A 23 28.86 -17.22 16.88
C SER A 23 29.14 -18.68 17.25
N GLN A 24 29.59 -18.92 18.46
CA GLN A 24 29.86 -20.28 18.94
C GLN A 24 28.58 -21.15 19.03
N LYS A 25 27.47 -20.58 19.52
CA LYS A 25 26.21 -21.31 19.70
C LYS A 25 25.46 -21.52 18.38
N MET A 26 25.47 -20.53 17.50
CA MET A 26 24.75 -20.56 16.24
C MET A 26 25.56 -21.11 15.06
N LYS A 27 26.88 -21.25 15.24
CA LYS A 27 27.84 -21.65 14.19
C LYS A 27 27.85 -20.69 12.97
N ILE A 28 27.69 -19.40 13.24
CA ILE A 28 27.75 -18.32 12.25
C ILE A 28 29.05 -17.55 12.47
N PRO A 29 29.81 -17.18 11.40
CA PRO A 29 31.06 -16.43 11.54
C PRO A 29 30.89 -15.11 12.31
N PHE A 30 31.83 -14.82 13.20
CA PHE A 30 31.91 -13.55 13.91
C PHE A 30 32.83 -12.57 13.19
N ILE A 31 32.44 -11.30 13.16
CA ILE A 31 33.17 -10.18 12.58
C ILE A 31 33.21 -9.06 13.64
N ASP A 32 34.41 -8.57 13.95
CA ASP A 32 34.56 -7.34 14.73
C ASP A 32 34.74 -6.16 13.78
N ALA A 33 33.89 -5.15 13.88
CA ALA A 33 33.94 -3.97 13.04
C ALA A 33 35.26 -3.19 13.22
N ASP A 34 35.90 -3.31 14.38
CA ASP A 34 37.13 -2.61 14.68
C ASP A 34 38.30 -3.12 13.78
N ASP A 35 38.24 -4.36 13.29
CA ASP A 35 39.25 -4.93 12.37
C ASP A 35 39.23 -4.28 10.98
N PHE A 36 38.18 -3.56 10.63
CA PHE A 36 37.96 -2.92 9.32
C PHE A 36 38.34 -1.43 9.29
N HIS A 37 38.81 -0.86 10.41
CA HIS A 37 39.19 0.54 10.41
C HIS A 37 40.42 0.82 9.54
N PRO A 38 40.36 1.84 8.66
CA PRO A 38 41.54 2.35 7.96
C PRO A 38 42.65 2.77 8.96
N LYS A 39 43.91 2.61 8.55
CA LYS A 39 45.07 2.98 9.41
C LYS A 39 44.96 4.38 9.97
N ALA A 40 44.52 5.35 9.17
CA ALA A 40 44.34 6.73 9.62
C ALA A 40 43.30 6.86 10.77
N ASN A 41 42.26 6.03 10.78
CA ASN A 41 41.27 6.01 11.87
C ASN A 41 41.87 5.42 13.15
N ILE A 42 42.68 4.35 13.00
CA ILE A 42 43.38 3.70 14.14
C ILE A 42 44.35 4.69 14.78
N GLU A 43 45.13 5.42 13.98
CA GLU A 43 46.06 6.44 14.47
C GLU A 43 45.32 7.55 15.23
N LYS A 44 44.22 8.04 14.67
CA LYS A 44 43.41 9.10 15.30
C LYS A 44 42.82 8.64 16.64
N MET A 45 42.23 7.43 16.68
CA MET A 45 41.69 6.85 17.91
C MET A 45 42.77 6.60 18.97
N SER A 46 44.00 6.20 18.57
CA SER A 46 45.12 5.98 19.51
C SER A 46 45.62 7.28 20.17
N GLN A 47 45.34 8.42 19.54
CA GLN A 47 45.63 9.76 20.09
C GLN A 47 44.51 10.32 20.95
N GLY A 48 43.42 9.55 21.15
CA GLY A 48 42.24 9.98 21.92
C GLY A 48 41.29 10.90 21.16
N GLU A 49 41.46 11.02 19.82
CA GLU A 49 40.59 11.85 18.99
C GLU A 49 39.38 11.08 18.49
N ALA A 50 38.18 11.69 18.59
CA ALA A 50 36.95 11.12 18.08
C ALA A 50 36.92 11.16 16.55
N LEU A 51 36.44 10.07 15.93
CA LEU A 51 36.24 10.01 14.48
C LEU A 51 35.04 10.88 14.07
N THR A 52 35.18 11.62 12.98
CA THR A 52 34.08 12.35 12.32
C THR A 52 33.24 11.42 11.43
N ASP A 53 32.07 11.86 10.99
CA ASP A 53 31.23 11.09 10.07
C ASP A 53 31.97 10.80 8.74
N LYS A 54 32.81 11.75 8.28
CA LYS A 54 33.66 11.60 7.10
C LYS A 54 34.74 10.52 7.27
N ASP A 55 35.31 10.40 8.46
CA ASP A 55 36.30 9.35 8.77
C ASP A 55 35.63 7.96 8.79
N ARG A 56 34.35 7.89 9.23
CA ARG A 56 33.62 6.64 9.35
C ARG A 56 33.07 6.11 8.03
N LEU A 57 32.79 6.96 7.05
CA LEU A 57 32.13 6.57 5.81
C LEU A 57 32.85 5.42 5.07
N PRO A 58 34.17 5.46 4.79
CA PRO A 58 34.87 4.36 4.13
C PRO A 58 34.84 3.04 4.93
N TRP A 59 34.89 3.14 6.26
CA TRP A 59 34.79 2.01 7.16
C TRP A 59 33.41 1.34 7.11
N LEU A 60 32.33 2.13 7.16
CA LEU A 60 30.95 1.63 7.04
C LEU A 60 30.67 0.99 5.69
N GLN A 61 31.22 1.56 4.61
CA GLN A 61 31.12 0.99 3.26
C GLN A 61 31.85 -0.36 3.15
N ALA A 62 33.02 -0.49 3.74
CA ALA A 62 33.76 -1.76 3.78
C ALA A 62 32.98 -2.85 4.55
N LEU A 63 32.37 -2.49 5.69
CA LEU A 63 31.53 -3.39 6.45
C LEU A 63 30.27 -3.80 5.69
N ASN A 64 29.61 -2.88 4.97
CA ASN A 64 28.47 -3.20 4.12
C ASN A 64 28.85 -4.20 3.01
N ALA A 65 29.99 -4.00 2.34
CA ALA A 65 30.48 -4.92 1.33
C ALA A 65 30.75 -6.33 1.89
N GLU A 66 31.35 -6.42 3.08
CA GLU A 66 31.57 -7.70 3.76
C GLU A 66 30.25 -8.37 4.16
N LEU A 67 29.30 -7.62 4.71
CA LEU A 67 27.96 -8.13 5.05
C LEU A 67 27.22 -8.67 3.80
N LYS A 68 27.32 -8.00 2.65
CA LYS A 68 26.73 -8.49 1.39
C LYS A 68 27.33 -9.84 1.01
N THR A 69 28.64 -9.95 1.01
CA THR A 69 29.37 -11.20 0.68
C THR A 69 28.96 -12.34 1.62
N LYS A 70 28.90 -12.06 2.92
CA LYS A 70 28.51 -13.05 3.94
C LYS A 70 27.03 -13.42 3.85
N GLY A 71 26.16 -12.49 3.49
CA GLY A 71 24.74 -12.76 3.28
C GLY A 71 24.47 -13.75 2.15
N GLU A 72 25.37 -13.83 1.18
CA GLU A 72 25.30 -14.79 0.07
C GLU A 72 25.91 -16.17 0.42
N SER A 73 26.64 -16.28 1.53
CA SER A 73 27.35 -17.51 1.93
C SER A 73 26.91 -18.02 3.32
N ASP A 74 27.70 -17.80 4.36
CA ASP A 74 27.53 -18.44 5.67
C ASP A 74 26.76 -17.58 6.69
N GLY A 75 26.36 -16.37 6.30
CA GLY A 75 25.88 -15.36 7.25
C GLY A 75 27.01 -14.71 8.04
N ALA A 76 26.68 -13.76 8.89
CA ALA A 76 27.64 -13.12 9.78
C ALA A 76 27.00 -12.55 11.05
N ILE A 77 27.76 -12.53 12.14
CA ILE A 77 27.46 -11.79 13.35
C ILE A 77 28.48 -10.65 13.45
N LEU A 78 28.04 -9.41 13.21
CA LEU A 78 28.87 -8.22 13.25
C LEU A 78 28.74 -7.52 14.58
N ALA A 79 29.84 -7.29 15.32
CA ALA A 79 29.88 -6.37 16.43
C ALA A 79 30.28 -4.98 15.92
N CYS A 80 29.35 -4.01 15.96
CA CYS A 80 29.58 -2.65 15.48
C CYS A 80 28.90 -1.64 16.39
N SER A 81 29.49 -0.46 16.61
CA SER A 81 28.83 0.58 17.41
C SER A 81 27.52 1.09 16.79
N ALA A 82 27.49 1.35 15.50
CA ALA A 82 26.32 1.73 14.70
C ALA A 82 25.40 2.79 15.36
N LEU A 83 26.02 3.85 15.95
CA LEU A 83 25.35 4.77 16.88
C LEU A 83 24.26 5.63 16.24
N LYS A 84 24.45 6.08 14.99
CA LYS A 84 23.48 6.92 14.26
C LYS A 84 22.66 6.09 13.30
N GLU A 85 21.43 6.55 13.02
CA GLU A 85 20.57 5.94 12.02
C GLU A 85 21.18 5.97 10.60
N GLU A 86 21.89 7.06 10.28
CA GLU A 86 22.61 7.18 9.01
C GLU A 86 23.67 6.06 8.85
N TYR A 87 24.39 5.69 9.91
CA TYR A 87 25.36 4.59 9.87
C TYR A 87 24.68 3.24 9.64
N ARG A 88 23.53 3.03 10.28
CA ARG A 88 22.72 1.81 10.10
C ARG A 88 22.18 1.69 8.68
N LYS A 89 21.75 2.81 8.08
CA LYS A 89 21.34 2.86 6.66
C LYS A 89 22.49 2.49 5.72
N ILE A 90 23.69 3.00 5.95
CA ILE A 90 24.87 2.64 5.15
C ILE A 90 25.19 1.14 5.29
N LEU A 91 25.17 0.62 6.52
CA LEU A 91 25.43 -0.80 6.78
C LEU A 91 24.41 -1.73 6.13
N SER A 92 23.15 -1.32 6.01
CA SER A 92 22.06 -2.10 5.43
C SER A 92 21.78 -1.80 3.96
N ASP A 93 22.54 -0.91 3.33
CA ASP A 93 22.31 -0.54 1.92
C ASP A 93 22.38 -1.76 1.00
N ASN A 94 21.29 -2.00 0.23
CA ASN A 94 21.11 -3.17 -0.64
C ASN A 94 21.26 -4.53 0.06
N ILE A 95 20.96 -4.61 1.35
CA ILE A 95 20.84 -5.87 2.10
C ILE A 95 19.38 -6.05 2.53
N THR A 96 18.79 -7.16 2.14
CA THR A 96 17.34 -7.38 2.29
C THR A 96 16.91 -7.56 3.75
N THR A 97 17.72 -8.23 4.58
CA THR A 97 17.40 -8.50 5.99
C THR A 97 18.62 -8.52 6.87
N ILE A 98 18.67 -7.60 7.84
CA ILE A 98 19.62 -7.60 8.97
C ILE A 98 18.83 -7.69 10.26
N GLN A 99 19.24 -8.60 11.14
CA GLN A 99 18.71 -8.67 12.50
C GLN A 99 19.56 -7.76 13.42
N TRP A 100 18.97 -6.67 13.85
CA TRP A 100 19.60 -5.70 14.72
C TRP A 100 19.41 -6.08 16.19
N VAL A 101 20.50 -6.13 16.97
CA VAL A 101 20.49 -6.38 18.40
C VAL A 101 21.15 -5.20 19.10
N PHE A 102 20.37 -4.36 19.77
CA PHE A 102 20.86 -3.23 20.54
C PHE A 102 21.09 -3.64 21.99
N LEU A 103 22.34 -3.58 22.43
CA LEU A 103 22.71 -3.82 23.82
C LEU A 103 22.57 -2.49 24.60
N GLU A 104 21.48 -2.38 25.35
CA GLU A 104 21.15 -1.20 26.16
C GLU A 104 21.75 -1.27 27.53
N GLY A 105 22.42 -0.20 27.97
CA GLY A 105 22.97 -0.07 29.32
C GLY A 105 23.12 1.38 29.74
N GLY A 106 22.91 1.64 31.01
CA GLY A 106 23.09 2.98 31.57
C GLY A 106 24.57 3.41 31.61
N PHE A 107 24.79 4.73 31.52
CA PHE A 107 26.14 5.32 31.48
C PHE A 107 27.04 4.82 32.61
N ASP A 108 26.56 4.85 33.85
CA ASP A 108 27.36 4.47 35.04
C ASP A 108 27.76 2.99 35.02
N LEU A 109 26.85 2.11 34.56
CA LEU A 109 27.16 0.69 34.41
C LEU A 109 28.30 0.47 33.40
N ILE A 110 28.17 1.11 32.23
CA ILE A 110 29.17 0.98 31.16
C ILE A 110 30.51 1.58 31.57
N LYS A 111 30.49 2.74 32.19
CA LYS A 111 31.69 3.41 32.75
C LYS A 111 32.44 2.50 33.74
N ASN A 112 31.74 1.95 34.70
CA ASN A 112 32.34 1.03 35.70
C ASN A 112 32.94 -0.21 35.02
N ARG A 113 32.33 -0.73 33.95
CA ARG A 113 32.88 -1.87 33.19
C ARG A 113 34.12 -1.51 32.40
N ILE A 114 34.23 -0.30 31.87
CA ILE A 114 35.42 0.17 31.16
C ILE A 114 36.56 0.38 32.13
N GLU A 115 36.32 1.03 33.28
CA GLU A 115 37.32 1.29 34.32
C GLU A 115 37.86 -0.01 34.95
N ALA A 116 37.06 -1.05 35.05
CA ALA A 116 37.48 -2.37 35.56
C ALA A 116 38.40 -3.16 34.58
N ARG A 117 38.56 -2.72 33.33
CA ARG A 117 39.42 -3.38 32.31
C ARG A 117 40.83 -2.77 32.34
N SER A 118 41.82 -3.55 32.64
CA SER A 118 43.22 -3.12 32.82
C SER A 118 44.00 -2.70 31.55
N ASN A 119 43.40 -2.76 30.34
CA ASN A 119 44.07 -2.49 29.05
C ASN A 119 43.15 -1.88 27.97
N HIS A 120 42.39 -0.83 28.29
CA HIS A 120 41.55 -0.19 27.27
C HIS A 120 41.96 1.28 27.02
N PHE A 121 42.10 1.66 25.73
CA PHE A 121 42.42 3.01 25.25
C PHE A 121 41.24 4.00 25.36
N MET A 122 40.10 3.65 25.98
CA MET A 122 38.92 4.49 26.02
C MET A 122 38.82 5.24 27.36
N ASP A 123 38.92 6.55 27.29
CA ASP A 123 38.67 7.46 28.39
C ASP A 123 37.15 7.73 28.57
N ALA A 124 36.77 8.14 29.80
CA ALA A 124 35.39 8.50 30.14
C ALA A 124 34.81 9.60 29.24
N THR A 125 35.65 10.48 28.70
CA THR A 125 35.26 11.55 27.76
C THR A 125 34.77 11.01 26.42
N LEU A 126 35.43 9.97 25.91
CA LEU A 126 35.01 9.30 24.66
C LEU A 126 33.71 8.50 24.82
N LEU A 127 33.47 7.94 26.02
CA LEU A 127 32.22 7.27 26.34
C LEU A 127 31.06 8.26 26.35
N GLN A 128 31.19 9.42 26.97
CA GLN A 128 30.18 10.47 26.98
C GLN A 128 29.82 10.89 25.56
N SER A 129 30.80 11.12 24.69
CA SER A 129 30.59 11.46 23.28
C SER A 129 29.79 10.39 22.52
N GLN A 130 29.96 9.10 22.87
CA GLN A 130 29.16 8.02 22.24
C GLN A 130 27.72 8.04 22.72
N PHE A 131 27.46 8.31 23.99
CA PHE A 131 26.10 8.46 24.51
C PHE A 131 25.39 9.68 23.91
N ASP A 132 26.11 10.80 23.76
CA ASP A 132 25.58 12.02 23.13
C ASP A 132 25.27 11.83 21.62
N THR A 133 25.99 10.90 20.98
CA THR A 133 25.81 10.56 19.55
C THR A 133 24.79 9.46 19.32
N LEU A 134 24.46 8.69 20.36
CA LEU A 134 23.60 7.51 20.25
C LEU A 134 22.16 7.88 19.93
N GLU A 135 21.72 7.52 18.73
CA GLU A 135 20.32 7.50 18.33
C GLU A 135 19.75 6.10 18.60
N ILE A 136 18.95 5.97 19.66
CA ILE A 136 18.37 4.69 20.04
C ILE A 136 17.44 4.20 18.92
N PRO A 137 17.68 2.99 18.34
CA PRO A 137 16.81 2.49 17.29
C PRO A 137 15.40 2.20 17.82
N ASN A 138 14.41 2.47 17.02
CA ASN A 138 13.01 2.10 17.28
C ASN A 138 12.64 0.73 16.71
N TYR A 139 13.59 -0.02 16.18
CA TYR A 139 13.46 -1.35 15.58
C TYR A 139 14.53 -2.32 16.11
N GLY A 140 14.40 -3.61 15.76
CA GLY A 140 15.34 -4.64 16.25
C GLY A 140 15.07 -5.07 17.69
N MET A 141 15.91 -5.98 18.19
CA MET A 141 15.84 -6.44 19.59
C MET A 141 16.57 -5.46 20.49
N LYS A 142 15.94 -5.02 21.58
CA LYS A 142 16.58 -4.29 22.68
C LYS A 142 16.84 -5.26 23.83
N VAL A 143 18.09 -5.43 24.20
CA VAL A 143 18.49 -6.36 25.26
C VAL A 143 19.31 -5.62 26.30
N SER A 144 18.89 -5.71 27.55
CA SER A 144 19.63 -5.08 28.65
C SER A 144 20.99 -5.76 28.86
N CYS A 145 22.05 -4.98 28.81
CA CYS A 145 23.39 -5.48 29.10
C CYS A 145 23.69 -5.67 30.60
N GLU A 146 22.71 -5.46 31.51
CA GLU A 146 22.85 -5.73 32.94
C GLU A 146 22.92 -7.22 33.28
N LYS A 147 22.31 -8.06 32.42
CA LYS A 147 22.27 -9.52 32.54
C LYS A 147 23.68 -10.13 32.32
N SER A 148 23.82 -11.41 32.68
CA SER A 148 25.03 -12.15 32.33
C SER A 148 25.18 -12.32 30.83
N PRO A 149 26.40 -12.42 30.27
CA PRO A 149 26.59 -12.66 28.84
C PRO A 149 25.88 -13.93 28.34
N GLU A 150 25.77 -14.95 29.18
CA GLU A 150 25.06 -16.19 28.83
C GLU A 150 23.55 -15.98 28.74
N ASP A 151 22.96 -15.25 29.69
CA ASP A 151 21.53 -14.94 29.68
C ASP A 151 21.15 -14.08 28.48
N ILE A 152 21.98 -13.04 28.18
CA ILE A 152 21.82 -12.19 27.00
C ILE A 152 21.85 -13.03 25.71
N THR A 153 22.86 -13.91 25.58
CA THR A 153 23.00 -14.77 24.41
C THR A 153 21.80 -15.71 24.25
N ASN A 154 21.36 -16.33 25.34
CA ASN A 154 20.21 -17.25 25.32
C ASN A 154 18.91 -16.51 25.03
N GLU A 155 18.73 -15.29 25.53
CA GLU A 155 17.58 -14.43 25.21
C GLU A 155 17.53 -14.09 23.74
N ILE A 156 18.65 -13.65 23.16
CA ILE A 156 18.76 -13.35 21.72
C ILE A 156 18.41 -14.60 20.88
N ILE A 157 19.03 -15.74 21.17
CA ILE A 157 18.76 -16.98 20.42
C ILE A 157 17.30 -17.40 20.51
N ARG A 158 16.70 -17.33 21.70
CA ARG A 158 15.29 -17.66 21.90
C ARG A 158 14.37 -16.73 21.11
N GLU A 159 14.67 -15.45 21.10
CA GLU A 159 13.90 -14.48 20.35
C GLU A 159 14.04 -14.68 18.83
N MET A 160 15.23 -15.06 18.37
CA MET A 160 15.49 -15.37 16.95
C MET A 160 14.85 -16.66 16.47
N GLN A 161 14.52 -17.58 17.36
CA GLN A 161 13.78 -18.81 17.04
C GLN A 161 12.28 -18.55 16.83
N LYS A 162 11.79 -17.38 17.21
CA LYS A 162 10.41 -16.96 16.97
C LYS A 162 10.25 -16.47 15.53
N SER A 163 9.02 -16.51 15.05
CA SER A 163 8.71 -15.98 13.73
C SER A 163 8.81 -14.47 13.67
N ALA A 164 9.35 -13.96 12.56
CA ALA A 164 9.54 -12.53 12.34
C ALA A 164 8.22 -11.79 12.11
N PHE A 165 7.21 -12.49 11.57
CA PHE A 165 5.94 -11.90 11.17
C PHE A 165 4.76 -12.83 11.47
N GLY A 166 3.63 -12.27 11.91
CA GLY A 166 2.39 -12.98 12.19
C GLY A 166 1.30 -12.63 11.19
N ILE A 167 0.54 -13.63 10.73
CA ILE A 167 -0.65 -13.42 9.91
C ILE A 167 -1.85 -14.03 10.60
N PHE A 168 -2.80 -13.19 10.95
CA PHE A 168 -4.07 -13.57 11.56
C PHE A 168 -5.16 -13.62 10.47
N GLY A 169 -5.66 -14.82 10.18
CA GLY A 169 -6.65 -15.07 9.13
C GLY A 169 -6.01 -15.50 7.82
N ILE A 170 -6.06 -16.80 7.53
CA ILE A 170 -5.50 -17.44 6.33
C ILE A 170 -6.57 -17.80 5.29
N GLY A 171 -7.55 -16.91 5.10
CA GLY A 171 -8.37 -16.92 3.89
C GLY A 171 -7.50 -16.66 2.65
N VAL A 172 -8.12 -16.57 1.46
CA VAL A 172 -7.40 -16.47 0.17
C VAL A 172 -6.25 -15.46 0.21
N MET A 173 -6.51 -14.21 0.60
CA MET A 173 -5.50 -13.15 0.62
C MET A 173 -4.43 -13.36 1.71
N GLY A 174 -4.85 -13.77 2.93
CA GLY A 174 -3.92 -14.03 4.03
C GLY A 174 -2.96 -15.18 3.72
N LYS A 175 -3.47 -16.26 3.13
CA LYS A 175 -2.67 -17.39 2.64
C LYS A 175 -1.66 -16.94 1.60
N SER A 176 -2.09 -16.18 0.60
CA SER A 176 -1.21 -15.70 -0.49
C SER A 176 -0.09 -14.79 0.03
N LEU A 177 -0.40 -13.88 0.97
CA LEU A 177 0.62 -13.03 1.60
C LEU A 177 1.60 -13.82 2.46
N ALA A 178 1.11 -14.84 3.20
CA ALA A 178 1.98 -15.73 3.98
C ALA A 178 2.95 -16.49 3.07
N LEU A 179 2.46 -17.04 1.96
CA LEU A 179 3.28 -17.74 0.97
C LEU A 179 4.32 -16.82 0.32
N ASN A 180 3.93 -15.59 -0.02
CA ASN A 180 4.85 -14.60 -0.56
C ASN A 180 5.98 -14.27 0.44
N MET A 181 5.66 -14.07 1.72
CA MET A 181 6.67 -13.84 2.76
C MET A 181 7.60 -15.03 2.93
N LEU A 182 7.07 -16.26 2.95
CA LEU A 182 7.85 -17.49 3.07
C LEU A 182 8.78 -17.70 1.86
N ASP A 183 8.31 -17.42 0.64
CA ASP A 183 9.12 -17.44 -0.58
C ASP A 183 10.32 -16.48 -0.51
N LYS A 184 10.13 -15.33 0.14
CA LYS A 184 11.19 -14.35 0.41
C LYS A 184 12.05 -14.68 1.64
N GLY A 185 11.85 -15.85 2.26
CA GLY A 185 12.64 -16.35 3.39
C GLY A 185 12.28 -15.72 4.75
N VAL A 186 11.15 -15.03 4.88
CA VAL A 186 10.66 -14.52 6.15
C VAL A 186 10.05 -15.67 6.95
N SER A 187 10.38 -15.79 8.23
CA SER A 187 9.70 -16.75 9.12
C SER A 187 8.32 -16.20 9.52
N VAL A 188 7.28 -17.01 9.29
CA VAL A 188 5.89 -16.58 9.45
C VAL A 188 5.14 -17.52 10.40
N SER A 189 4.48 -16.95 11.41
CA SER A 189 3.44 -17.61 12.17
C SER A 189 2.07 -17.29 11.59
N VAL A 190 1.24 -18.30 11.36
CA VAL A 190 -0.14 -18.10 10.92
C VAL A 190 -1.11 -18.53 12.01
N TYR A 191 -2.22 -17.79 12.10
CA TYR A 191 -3.31 -18.12 13.01
C TYR A 191 -4.64 -18.14 12.27
N ASN A 192 -5.45 -19.14 12.56
CA ASN A 192 -6.86 -19.17 12.21
C ASN A 192 -7.63 -19.96 13.28
N ARG A 193 -8.89 -19.64 13.49
CA ARG A 193 -9.76 -20.43 14.37
C ARG A 193 -9.94 -21.83 13.78
N ASP A 194 -10.10 -22.82 14.65
CA ASP A 194 -10.31 -24.22 14.23
C ASP A 194 -11.77 -24.66 14.43
N GLU A 195 -12.72 -23.87 13.90
CA GLU A 195 -14.16 -24.10 14.05
C GLU A 195 -14.94 -23.81 12.75
N GLY A 196 -16.07 -24.48 12.62
CA GLY A 196 -16.99 -24.29 11.49
C GLY A 196 -16.32 -24.53 10.14
N VAL A 197 -16.46 -23.60 9.23
CA VAL A 197 -15.85 -23.65 7.87
C VAL A 197 -14.35 -23.40 7.88
N GLU A 198 -13.80 -22.94 8.98
CA GLU A 198 -12.37 -22.62 9.15
C GLU A 198 -11.58 -23.81 9.73
N LYS A 199 -12.27 -24.93 10.07
CA LYS A 199 -11.64 -26.10 10.68
C LYS A 199 -10.60 -26.74 9.76
N GLY A 200 -9.42 -27.02 10.31
CA GLY A 200 -8.30 -27.64 9.60
C GLY A 200 -7.54 -26.71 8.64
N MET A 201 -7.90 -25.42 8.54
CA MET A 201 -7.22 -24.49 7.62
C MET A 201 -5.73 -24.36 7.93
N VAL A 202 -5.34 -24.26 9.20
CA VAL A 202 -3.94 -24.14 9.62
C VAL A 202 -3.16 -25.41 9.28
N GLU A 203 -3.71 -26.57 9.57
CA GLU A 203 -3.09 -27.87 9.26
C GLU A 203 -2.88 -28.04 7.75
N ASN A 204 -3.90 -27.70 6.95
CA ASN A 204 -3.82 -27.76 5.49
C ASN A 204 -2.76 -26.80 4.95
N PHE A 205 -2.71 -25.56 5.46
CA PHE A 205 -1.69 -24.60 5.09
C PHE A 205 -0.28 -25.13 5.33
N LEU A 206 -0.02 -25.70 6.51
CA LEU A 206 1.30 -26.25 6.84
C LEU A 206 1.68 -27.43 5.95
N LYS A 207 0.72 -28.32 5.65
CA LYS A 207 0.95 -29.46 4.74
C LYS A 207 1.24 -29.04 3.30
N GLU A 208 0.51 -28.05 2.80
CA GLU A 208 0.70 -27.55 1.43
C GLU A 208 2.00 -26.74 1.26
N THR A 209 2.40 -26.06 2.32
CA THR A 209 3.56 -25.16 2.27
C THR A 209 4.88 -25.94 2.42
N ASP A 210 4.91 -26.97 3.27
CA ASP A 210 6.10 -27.79 3.61
C ASP A 210 7.38 -26.96 3.81
N ASN A 211 7.26 -25.86 4.58
CA ASN A 211 8.32 -24.86 4.76
C ASN A 211 8.67 -24.71 6.25
N ASN A 212 9.94 -24.96 6.59
CA ASN A 212 10.44 -24.90 7.96
C ASN A 212 10.37 -23.50 8.60
N ASN A 213 10.16 -22.44 7.80
CA ASN A 213 9.96 -21.09 8.29
C ASN A 213 8.48 -20.78 8.59
N ALA A 214 7.58 -21.73 8.38
CA ALA A 214 6.15 -21.61 8.68
C ALA A 214 5.82 -22.27 10.02
N ALA A 215 5.06 -21.57 10.87
CA ALA A 215 4.46 -22.12 12.08
C ALA A 215 2.96 -21.82 12.09
N GLY A 216 2.15 -22.75 12.57
CA GLY A 216 0.69 -22.60 12.56
C GLY A 216 0.08 -22.77 13.96
N PHE A 217 -0.93 -21.96 14.27
CA PHE A 217 -1.56 -21.90 15.58
C PHE A 217 -3.07 -21.79 15.46
N THR A 218 -3.77 -22.45 16.37
CA THR A 218 -5.22 -22.33 16.58
C THR A 218 -5.55 -21.68 17.92
N GLU A 219 -4.56 -21.58 18.82
CA GLU A 219 -4.64 -20.87 20.09
C GLU A 219 -4.00 -19.48 19.97
N LEU A 220 -4.78 -18.44 20.26
CA LEU A 220 -4.37 -17.04 20.05
C LEU A 220 -3.14 -16.64 20.89
N LYS A 221 -3.12 -17.08 22.15
CA LYS A 221 -2.00 -16.79 23.06
C LYS A 221 -0.69 -17.38 22.53
N ASP A 222 -0.71 -18.60 22.05
CA ASP A 222 0.47 -19.29 21.54
C ASP A 222 0.97 -18.65 20.24
N PHE A 223 0.04 -18.25 19.37
CA PHE A 223 0.35 -17.48 18.17
C PHE A 223 1.10 -16.18 18.51
N VAL A 224 0.56 -15.36 19.40
CA VAL A 224 1.19 -14.08 19.76
C VAL A 224 2.57 -14.29 20.39
N HIS A 225 2.72 -15.29 21.26
CA HIS A 225 3.99 -15.59 21.92
C HIS A 225 5.04 -16.23 20.99
N SER A 226 4.62 -16.76 19.83
CA SER A 226 5.53 -17.30 18.82
C SER A 226 6.25 -16.22 18.01
N LEU A 227 5.93 -14.95 18.20
CA LEU A 227 6.44 -13.82 17.41
C LEU A 227 7.58 -13.10 18.12
N GLN A 228 8.56 -12.64 17.32
CA GLN A 228 9.65 -11.77 17.77
C GLN A 228 9.12 -10.40 18.20
N THR A 229 9.67 -9.84 19.27
CA THR A 229 9.36 -8.47 19.73
C THR A 229 10.23 -7.42 19.02
N PRO A 230 9.70 -6.25 18.65
CA PRO A 230 8.27 -5.91 18.68
C PRO A 230 7.48 -6.78 17.70
N ARG A 231 6.36 -7.32 18.17
CA ARG A 231 5.52 -8.24 17.37
C ARG A 231 4.86 -7.49 16.21
N LYS A 232 4.76 -8.14 15.06
CA LYS A 232 4.17 -7.60 13.84
C LYS A 232 3.07 -8.56 13.39
N ILE A 233 1.82 -8.14 13.49
CA ILE A 233 0.66 -9.00 13.22
C ILE A 233 -0.22 -8.36 12.16
N LEU A 234 -0.31 -9.01 11.00
CA LEU A 234 -1.20 -8.63 9.91
C LEU A 234 -2.56 -9.32 10.07
N LEU A 235 -3.61 -8.52 10.20
CA LEU A 235 -4.99 -8.96 10.30
C LEU A 235 -5.60 -9.03 8.90
N MET A 236 -5.93 -10.24 8.44
CA MET A 236 -6.59 -10.51 7.16
C MET A 236 -8.00 -11.05 7.41
N VAL A 237 -8.83 -10.25 8.04
CA VAL A 237 -10.20 -10.58 8.43
C VAL A 237 -11.22 -9.66 7.75
N LYS A 238 -12.52 -10.02 7.85
CA LYS A 238 -13.59 -9.18 7.31
C LYS A 238 -13.58 -7.81 7.99
N ALA A 239 -13.65 -6.76 7.18
CA ALA A 239 -13.72 -5.38 7.65
C ALA A 239 -14.94 -5.09 8.54
N GLY A 240 -14.86 -4.01 9.30
CA GLY A 240 -15.91 -3.56 10.22
C GLY A 240 -15.67 -4.08 11.64
N ASN A 241 -16.74 -4.35 12.39
CA ASN A 241 -16.69 -4.75 13.81
C ASN A 241 -15.87 -6.02 14.10
N VAL A 242 -15.69 -6.88 13.10
CA VAL A 242 -14.85 -8.10 13.26
C VAL A 242 -13.40 -7.72 13.60
N VAL A 243 -12.87 -6.66 12.98
CA VAL A 243 -11.52 -6.18 13.27
C VAL A 243 -11.42 -5.68 14.72
N ASP A 244 -12.45 -5.00 15.22
CA ASP A 244 -12.47 -4.50 16.60
C ASP A 244 -12.47 -5.66 17.60
N VAL A 245 -13.28 -6.69 17.37
CA VAL A 245 -13.31 -7.91 18.20
C VAL A 245 -11.95 -8.63 18.20
N VAL A 246 -11.30 -8.71 17.04
CA VAL A 246 -9.96 -9.32 16.94
C VAL A 246 -8.93 -8.50 17.71
N ILE A 247 -8.96 -7.18 17.59
CA ILE A 247 -8.09 -6.28 18.35
C ILE A 247 -8.29 -6.48 19.86
N ASP A 248 -9.53 -6.50 20.34
CA ASP A 248 -9.83 -6.66 21.76
C ASP A 248 -9.33 -8.01 22.31
N ASN A 249 -9.37 -9.05 21.50
CA ASN A 249 -8.89 -10.39 21.88
C ASN A 249 -7.34 -10.49 21.86
N ILE A 250 -6.66 -9.79 20.96
CA ILE A 250 -5.19 -9.84 20.82
C ILE A 250 -4.48 -8.94 21.83
N VAL A 251 -5.01 -7.74 22.07
CA VAL A 251 -4.38 -6.71 22.91
C VAL A 251 -3.92 -7.19 24.29
N PRO A 252 -4.65 -8.10 25.00
CA PRO A 252 -4.18 -8.60 26.29
C PRO A 252 -2.83 -9.36 26.26
N PHE A 253 -2.40 -9.80 25.08
CA PHE A 253 -1.15 -10.55 24.89
C PHE A 253 -0.03 -9.70 24.27
N LEU A 254 -0.34 -8.42 23.89
CA LEU A 254 0.62 -7.51 23.29
C LEU A 254 1.38 -6.70 24.33
N GLU A 255 2.54 -6.23 23.92
CA GLU A 255 3.40 -5.36 24.70
C GLU A 255 3.60 -4.01 24.00
N LYS A 256 4.13 -3.04 24.76
CA LYS A 256 4.48 -1.72 24.21
C LYS A 256 5.43 -1.86 23.01
N GLY A 257 5.10 -1.16 21.92
CA GLY A 257 5.88 -1.16 20.68
C GLY A 257 5.46 -2.24 19.68
N ASP A 258 4.57 -3.17 20.06
CA ASP A 258 4.00 -4.13 19.11
C ASP A 258 3.15 -3.44 18.04
N VAL A 259 3.08 -4.03 16.85
CA VAL A 259 2.41 -3.47 15.68
C VAL A 259 1.29 -4.36 15.22
N LEU A 260 0.07 -3.84 15.19
CA LEU A 260 -1.08 -4.44 14.50
C LEU A 260 -1.25 -3.77 13.13
N ILE A 261 -1.43 -4.59 12.10
CA ILE A 261 -1.61 -4.15 10.72
C ILE A 261 -2.97 -4.65 10.24
N ASP A 262 -3.86 -3.75 9.86
CA ASP A 262 -5.16 -4.13 9.26
C ASP A 262 -5.00 -4.14 7.74
N GLY A 263 -4.90 -5.34 7.15
CA GLY A 263 -4.80 -5.56 5.70
C GLY A 263 -6.16 -5.79 5.03
N GLY A 264 -7.26 -5.66 5.76
CA GLY A 264 -8.61 -5.73 5.22
C GLY A 264 -9.01 -4.46 4.44
N ASN A 265 -10.15 -4.52 3.75
CA ASN A 265 -10.75 -3.33 3.14
C ASN A 265 -11.55 -2.55 4.20
N SER A 266 -10.88 -2.04 5.23
CA SER A 266 -11.52 -1.31 6.33
C SER A 266 -11.85 0.13 5.93
N HIS A 267 -12.89 0.70 6.55
CA HIS A 267 -13.23 2.10 6.37
C HIS A 267 -12.19 2.98 7.08
N TYR A 268 -11.71 4.04 6.43
CA TYR A 268 -10.62 4.89 6.91
C TYR A 268 -10.93 5.57 8.26
N LYS A 269 -12.19 5.93 8.54
CA LYS A 269 -12.63 6.49 9.83
C LYS A 269 -12.52 5.46 10.97
N ASP A 270 -12.76 4.17 10.70
CA ASP A 270 -12.54 3.11 11.66
C ASP A 270 -11.05 2.91 11.95
N THR A 271 -10.22 3.01 10.92
CA THR A 271 -8.76 2.94 11.06
C THR A 271 -8.24 4.06 11.94
N GLU A 272 -8.67 5.30 11.70
CA GLU A 272 -8.32 6.44 12.53
C GLU A 272 -8.73 6.24 14.00
N ARG A 273 -9.94 5.76 14.25
CA ARG A 273 -10.43 5.44 15.60
C ARG A 273 -9.54 4.39 16.28
N ARG A 274 -9.13 3.33 15.54
CA ARG A 274 -8.25 2.26 16.03
C ARG A 274 -6.84 2.76 16.33
N VAL A 275 -6.26 3.58 15.44
CA VAL A 275 -4.97 4.24 15.67
C VAL A 275 -5.00 5.02 16.99
N ASN A 276 -6.02 5.87 17.19
CA ASN A 276 -6.14 6.70 18.39
C ASN A 276 -6.38 5.86 19.66
N SER A 277 -7.17 4.81 19.59
CA SER A 277 -7.43 3.91 20.72
C SER A 277 -6.20 3.14 21.17
N LEU A 278 -5.41 2.61 20.24
CA LEU A 278 -4.24 1.80 20.52
C LEU A 278 -3.02 2.63 20.92
N LYS A 279 -2.92 3.88 20.48
CA LYS A 279 -1.88 4.82 20.88
C LYS A 279 -1.81 4.97 22.41
N ASN A 280 -2.95 5.01 23.11
CA ASN A 280 -3.00 5.08 24.57
C ASN A 280 -2.43 3.83 25.26
N LYS A 281 -2.40 2.70 24.56
CA LYS A 281 -1.81 1.43 25.03
C LYS A 281 -0.36 1.27 24.56
N GLN A 282 0.18 2.28 23.87
CA GLN A 282 1.52 2.25 23.26
C GLN A 282 1.70 1.10 22.26
N ILE A 283 0.62 0.68 21.60
CA ILE A 283 0.59 -0.29 20.51
C ILE A 283 0.41 0.50 19.21
N HIS A 284 1.22 0.19 18.21
CA HIS A 284 1.13 0.82 16.90
C HIS A 284 0.04 0.15 16.06
N PHE A 285 -0.66 0.96 15.28
CA PHE A 285 -1.66 0.47 14.32
C PHE A 285 -1.40 1.04 12.93
N VAL A 286 -1.33 0.14 11.95
CA VAL A 286 -1.12 0.47 10.53
C VAL A 286 -2.33 -0.03 9.73
N GLY A 287 -3.01 0.88 9.04
CA GLY A 287 -4.03 0.52 8.06
C GLY A 287 -3.37 0.28 6.71
N LEU A 288 -3.42 -0.94 6.22
CA LEU A 288 -2.72 -1.38 5.01
C LEU A 288 -3.70 -1.66 3.86
N GLY A 289 -3.78 -0.75 2.90
CA GLY A 289 -4.44 -1.04 1.64
C GLY A 289 -3.63 -2.07 0.84
N VAL A 290 -4.25 -3.19 0.50
CA VAL A 290 -3.63 -4.24 -0.33
C VAL A 290 -4.36 -4.32 -1.67
N SER A 291 -3.64 -4.30 -2.78
CA SER A 291 -4.19 -4.46 -4.12
C SER A 291 -3.41 -5.52 -4.91
N GLY A 292 -4.08 -6.12 -5.92
CA GLY A 292 -3.50 -7.14 -6.81
C GLY A 292 -4.29 -8.46 -6.85
N GLY A 293 -5.34 -8.60 -6.05
CA GLY A 293 -6.09 -9.84 -5.93
C GLY A 293 -5.25 -10.98 -5.36
N GLU A 294 -5.68 -12.23 -5.57
CA GLU A 294 -5.00 -13.42 -5.08
C GLU A 294 -3.60 -13.58 -5.68
N GLU A 295 -3.50 -13.44 -6.99
CA GLU A 295 -2.23 -13.59 -7.72
C GLU A 295 -1.25 -12.47 -7.35
N GLY A 296 -1.72 -11.22 -7.24
CA GLY A 296 -0.88 -10.11 -6.81
C GLY A 296 -0.40 -10.28 -5.37
N ALA A 297 -1.25 -10.71 -4.45
CA ALA A 297 -0.86 -11.00 -3.07
C ALA A 297 0.26 -12.07 -3.00
N LEU A 298 0.20 -13.07 -3.88
CA LEU A 298 1.19 -14.14 -3.95
C LEU A 298 2.51 -13.70 -4.60
N LYS A 299 2.46 -12.94 -5.70
CA LYS A 299 3.63 -12.62 -6.54
C LYS A 299 4.22 -11.23 -6.29
N GLY A 300 3.47 -10.33 -5.73
CA GLY A 300 3.86 -8.95 -5.45
C GLY A 300 2.65 -8.00 -5.50
N PRO A 301 2.06 -7.65 -4.36
CA PRO A 301 0.97 -6.68 -4.27
C PRO A 301 1.47 -5.24 -4.35
N SER A 302 0.58 -4.32 -4.73
CA SER A 302 0.71 -2.90 -4.43
C SER A 302 0.20 -2.65 -3.01
N LEU A 303 0.99 -1.98 -2.19
CA LEU A 303 0.75 -1.80 -0.76
C LEU A 303 0.68 -0.31 -0.37
N MET A 304 -0.37 0.06 0.35
CA MET A 304 -0.67 1.43 0.75
C MET A 304 -0.76 1.52 2.29
N PRO A 305 0.37 1.44 3.02
CA PRO A 305 0.37 1.54 4.47
C PRO A 305 0.16 2.98 4.94
N GLY A 306 -0.70 3.16 5.94
CA GLY A 306 -0.94 4.44 6.64
C GLY A 306 -1.20 4.22 8.12
N GLY A 307 -1.27 5.28 8.91
CA GLY A 307 -1.51 5.20 10.35
C GLY A 307 -0.29 5.59 11.17
N SER A 308 0.15 4.75 12.08
CA SER A 308 1.36 5.02 12.88
C SER A 308 2.62 4.96 12.01
N GLU A 309 3.31 6.08 11.84
CA GLU A 309 4.57 6.13 11.10
C GLU A 309 5.67 5.32 11.80
N GLU A 310 5.74 5.38 13.13
CA GLU A 310 6.64 4.54 13.92
C GLU A 310 6.30 3.05 13.74
N GLY A 311 5.00 2.70 13.77
CA GLY A 311 4.55 1.34 13.47
C GLY A 311 4.93 0.89 12.06
N TYR A 312 4.81 1.77 11.07
CA TYR A 312 5.26 1.49 9.71
C TYR A 312 6.77 1.21 9.63
N SER A 313 7.60 1.96 10.36
CA SER A 313 9.05 1.76 10.36
C SER A 313 9.46 0.34 10.78
N HIS A 314 8.71 -0.29 11.68
CA HIS A 314 8.93 -1.69 12.10
C HIS A 314 8.59 -2.73 11.02
N VAL A 315 7.72 -2.40 10.08
CA VAL A 315 7.19 -3.35 9.08
C VAL A 315 7.62 -3.04 7.65
N ALA A 316 8.18 -1.85 7.40
CA ALA A 316 8.52 -1.35 6.06
C ALA A 316 9.41 -2.32 5.28
N SER A 317 10.44 -2.90 5.88
CA SER A 317 11.35 -3.85 5.23
C SER A 317 10.61 -5.11 4.74
N TYR A 318 9.69 -5.64 5.52
CA TYR A 318 8.88 -6.81 5.17
C TYR A 318 7.87 -6.47 4.06
N LEU A 319 7.17 -5.33 4.18
CA LEU A 319 6.21 -4.89 3.17
C LEU A 319 6.90 -4.59 1.83
N ASN A 320 8.05 -3.92 1.86
CA ASN A 320 8.86 -3.65 0.66
C ASN A 320 9.40 -4.92 -0.01
N LEU A 321 9.70 -5.94 0.79
CA LEU A 321 10.19 -7.23 0.31
C LEU A 321 9.15 -7.98 -0.51
N ILE A 322 7.89 -7.98 -0.05
CA ILE A 322 6.78 -8.71 -0.69
C ILE A 322 6.04 -7.89 -1.76
N ALA A 323 6.24 -6.57 -1.81
CA ALA A 323 5.59 -5.70 -2.77
C ALA A 323 6.08 -5.95 -4.21
N ALA A 324 5.19 -5.69 -5.18
CA ALA A 324 5.59 -5.57 -6.58
C ALA A 324 6.72 -4.55 -6.74
N LYS A 325 7.46 -4.64 -7.83
CA LYS A 325 8.47 -3.65 -8.21
C LYS A 325 7.96 -2.82 -9.39
N ASP A 326 8.24 -1.52 -9.37
CA ASP A 326 8.07 -0.65 -10.53
C ASP A 326 9.16 -0.94 -11.58
N GLU A 327 9.13 -0.26 -12.70
CA GLU A 327 10.10 -0.42 -13.79
C GLU A 327 11.55 -0.09 -13.40
N ASN A 328 11.74 0.70 -12.35
CA ASN A 328 13.05 1.07 -11.81
C ASN A 328 13.51 0.11 -10.70
N GLY A 329 12.74 -0.94 -10.40
CA GLY A 329 13.03 -1.90 -9.34
C GLY A 329 12.64 -1.45 -7.92
N ASN A 330 12.01 -0.29 -7.76
CA ASN A 330 11.55 0.19 -6.46
C ASN A 330 10.27 -0.54 -6.01
N PRO A 331 10.09 -0.82 -4.71
CA PRO A 331 8.88 -1.47 -4.23
C PRO A 331 7.64 -0.58 -4.43
N CYS A 332 6.55 -1.17 -4.93
CA CYS A 332 5.23 -0.54 -4.99
C CYS A 332 4.58 -0.51 -3.59
N CYS A 333 5.30 0.05 -2.64
CA CYS A 333 4.95 0.22 -1.24
C CYS A 333 5.67 1.44 -0.69
N ASN A 334 4.94 2.35 -0.08
CA ASN A 334 5.51 3.45 0.70
C ASN A 334 4.49 3.93 1.72
N TYR A 335 4.95 4.58 2.80
CA TYR A 335 4.06 5.21 3.77
C TYR A 335 3.19 6.27 3.09
N ILE A 336 1.89 6.10 3.19
CA ILE A 336 0.92 7.01 2.56
C ILE A 336 0.71 8.27 3.41
N GLY A 337 0.47 8.10 4.70
CA GLY A 337 0.17 9.21 5.60
C GLY A 337 -0.44 8.74 6.93
N PRO A 338 -0.73 9.68 7.85
CA PRO A 338 -1.22 9.35 9.17
C PRO A 338 -2.67 8.82 9.17
N ASN A 339 -3.10 8.29 10.30
CA ASN A 339 -4.47 7.88 10.58
C ASN A 339 -5.03 6.90 9.54
N GLY A 340 -6.15 7.24 8.91
CA GLY A 340 -6.83 6.41 7.92
C GLY A 340 -6.33 6.54 6.49
N ALA A 341 -5.26 7.29 6.23
CA ALA A 341 -4.80 7.67 4.88
C ALA A 341 -4.58 6.47 3.95
N GLY A 342 -3.95 5.39 4.41
CA GLY A 342 -3.70 4.19 3.60
C GLY A 342 -5.00 3.53 3.12
N HIS A 343 -5.96 3.34 4.02
CA HIS A 343 -7.28 2.79 3.66
C HIS A 343 -8.12 3.75 2.81
N PHE A 344 -7.98 5.06 3.01
CA PHE A 344 -8.65 6.05 2.14
C PHE A 344 -8.14 5.96 0.71
N VAL A 345 -6.83 5.95 0.51
CA VAL A 345 -6.21 5.81 -0.82
C VAL A 345 -6.62 4.48 -1.47
N LYS A 346 -6.66 3.38 -0.71
CA LYS A 346 -7.17 2.10 -1.22
C LYS A 346 -8.67 2.14 -1.56
N MET A 347 -9.48 2.83 -0.79
CA MET A 347 -10.90 3.01 -1.07
C MET A 347 -11.11 3.79 -2.38
N VAL A 348 -10.35 4.86 -2.62
CA VAL A 348 -10.41 5.62 -3.88
C VAL A 348 -9.90 4.80 -5.05
N HIS A 349 -8.81 4.05 -4.88
CA HIS A 349 -8.34 3.06 -5.85
C HIS A 349 -9.48 2.12 -6.30
N ASN A 350 -10.23 1.57 -5.34
CA ASN A 350 -11.37 0.71 -5.66
C ASN A 350 -12.49 1.47 -6.39
N GLY A 351 -12.70 2.75 -6.10
CA GLY A 351 -13.65 3.59 -6.84
C GLY A 351 -13.23 3.77 -8.31
N ILE A 352 -11.95 4.03 -8.57
CA ILE A 352 -11.37 4.11 -9.92
C ILE A 352 -11.56 2.76 -10.65
N GLU A 353 -11.24 1.66 -9.99
CA GLU A 353 -11.42 0.30 -10.49
C GLU A 353 -12.85 0.03 -10.94
N TYR A 354 -13.84 0.45 -10.15
CA TYR A 354 -15.27 0.28 -10.49
C TYR A 354 -15.64 1.00 -11.79
N ALA A 355 -15.17 2.23 -11.97
CA ALA A 355 -15.44 2.99 -13.19
C ALA A 355 -14.69 2.42 -14.41
N ASP A 356 -13.43 1.98 -14.26
CA ASP A 356 -12.68 1.33 -15.34
C ASP A 356 -13.33 0.01 -15.77
N MET A 357 -13.78 -0.82 -14.82
CA MET A 357 -14.53 -2.05 -15.12
C MET A 357 -15.85 -1.74 -15.84
N GLN A 358 -16.55 -0.68 -15.44
CA GLN A 358 -17.80 -0.27 -16.07
C GLN A 358 -17.54 0.26 -17.49
N LEU A 359 -16.50 1.07 -17.72
CA LEU A 359 -16.11 1.51 -19.07
C LEU A 359 -15.84 0.32 -20.00
N LEU A 360 -15.09 -0.69 -19.54
CA LEU A 360 -14.82 -1.89 -20.33
C LEU A 360 -16.10 -2.69 -20.62
N ALA A 361 -17.04 -2.75 -19.69
CA ALA A 361 -18.35 -3.37 -19.91
C ALA A 361 -19.20 -2.58 -20.93
N GLU A 362 -19.11 -1.24 -20.91
CA GLU A 362 -19.78 -0.36 -21.88
C GLU A 362 -19.18 -0.53 -23.28
N LEU A 363 -17.85 -0.58 -23.41
CA LEU A 363 -17.15 -0.89 -24.67
C LEU A 363 -17.56 -2.24 -25.24
N TYR A 364 -17.57 -3.27 -24.40
CA TYR A 364 -18.03 -4.60 -24.76
C TYR A 364 -19.46 -4.55 -25.32
N ALA A 365 -20.38 -3.86 -24.62
CA ALA A 365 -21.78 -3.77 -25.05
C ALA A 365 -21.92 -3.03 -26.40
N LEU A 366 -21.21 -1.92 -26.61
CA LEU A 366 -21.22 -1.16 -27.86
C LEU A 366 -20.68 -1.98 -29.04
N LEU A 367 -19.59 -2.69 -28.85
CA LEU A 367 -18.95 -3.51 -29.88
C LEU A 367 -19.77 -4.78 -30.21
N SER A 368 -20.43 -5.37 -29.22
CA SER A 368 -21.25 -6.60 -29.40
C SER A 368 -22.47 -6.41 -30.29
N VAL A 369 -22.80 -5.17 -30.70
CA VAL A 369 -23.86 -4.91 -31.70
C VAL A 369 -23.53 -5.54 -33.05
N THR A 370 -22.26 -5.50 -33.46
CA THR A 370 -21.83 -5.93 -34.80
C THR A 370 -20.64 -6.87 -34.81
N LYS A 371 -19.99 -7.12 -33.69
CA LYS A 371 -18.75 -7.89 -33.59
C LYS A 371 -18.89 -9.11 -32.70
N SER A 372 -18.20 -10.18 -33.08
CA SER A 372 -18.04 -11.39 -32.26
C SER A 372 -17.10 -11.15 -31.07
N TYR A 373 -17.12 -12.04 -30.09
CA TYR A 373 -16.23 -11.99 -28.94
C TYR A 373 -14.76 -12.10 -29.32
N GLU A 374 -14.44 -12.90 -30.35
CA GLU A 374 -13.09 -13.02 -30.88
C GLU A 374 -12.60 -11.70 -31.51
N GLU A 375 -13.46 -11.01 -32.26
CA GLU A 375 -13.13 -9.69 -32.84
C GLU A 375 -12.95 -8.63 -31.76
N ILE A 376 -13.83 -8.58 -30.75
CA ILE A 376 -13.72 -7.64 -29.63
C ILE A 376 -12.45 -7.92 -28.83
N SER A 377 -12.13 -9.18 -28.54
CA SER A 377 -10.88 -9.57 -27.90
C SER A 377 -9.66 -9.13 -28.70
N GLY A 378 -9.69 -9.27 -30.03
CA GLY A 378 -8.62 -8.79 -30.92
C GLY A 378 -8.42 -7.27 -30.83
N ILE A 379 -9.51 -6.49 -30.78
CA ILE A 379 -9.47 -5.03 -30.62
C ILE A 379 -8.83 -4.68 -29.26
N PHE A 380 -9.31 -5.28 -28.17
CA PHE A 380 -8.78 -5.00 -26.82
C PHE A 380 -7.32 -5.44 -26.67
N SER A 381 -6.94 -6.56 -27.27
CA SER A 381 -5.53 -7.00 -27.28
C SER A 381 -4.63 -6.00 -28.00
N LYS A 382 -5.08 -5.47 -29.15
CA LYS A 382 -4.35 -4.44 -29.91
C LYS A 382 -4.20 -3.14 -29.10
N TRP A 383 -5.28 -2.67 -28.47
CA TRP A 383 -5.21 -1.48 -27.60
C TRP A 383 -4.30 -1.69 -26.39
N ASN A 384 -4.17 -2.93 -25.92
CA ASN A 384 -3.31 -3.26 -24.78
C ASN A 384 -1.82 -3.32 -25.12
N GLU A 385 -1.43 -3.20 -26.38
CA GLU A 385 -0.02 -3.07 -26.84
C GLU A 385 0.49 -1.62 -26.79
N GLY A 386 -0.40 -0.61 -26.60
CA GLY A 386 -0.11 0.81 -26.63
C GLY A 386 -0.33 1.53 -25.29
N GLU A 387 -0.58 2.83 -25.38
CA GLU A 387 -0.78 3.74 -24.23
C GLU A 387 -2.02 3.38 -23.38
N LEU A 388 -3.00 2.67 -23.96
CA LEU A 388 -4.16 2.17 -23.25
C LEU A 388 -3.89 0.91 -22.42
N SER A 389 -2.69 0.36 -22.50
CA SER A 389 -2.32 -0.87 -21.80
C SER A 389 -2.67 -0.81 -20.31
N SER A 390 -3.40 -1.83 -19.85
CA SER A 390 -3.82 -1.99 -18.46
C SER A 390 -4.16 -3.44 -18.14
N TYR A 391 -4.03 -3.79 -16.88
CA TYR A 391 -4.41 -5.11 -16.39
C TYR A 391 -5.88 -5.45 -16.65
N LEU A 392 -6.80 -4.49 -16.42
CA LEU A 392 -8.23 -4.71 -16.65
C LEU A 392 -8.55 -4.93 -18.12
N LEU A 393 -7.89 -4.20 -19.03
CA LEU A 393 -8.06 -4.40 -20.49
C LEU A 393 -7.51 -5.77 -20.92
N GLU A 394 -6.34 -6.17 -20.40
CA GLU A 394 -5.74 -7.48 -20.64
C GLU A 394 -6.68 -8.62 -20.24
N ILE A 395 -7.19 -8.60 -19.01
CA ILE A 395 -8.07 -9.68 -18.53
C ILE A 395 -9.41 -9.68 -19.25
N THR A 396 -9.93 -8.50 -19.66
CA THR A 396 -11.17 -8.42 -20.43
C THR A 396 -11.03 -9.08 -21.81
N ALA A 397 -9.90 -8.86 -22.50
CA ALA A 397 -9.60 -9.55 -23.75
C ALA A 397 -9.53 -11.07 -23.57
N LYS A 398 -8.92 -11.56 -22.50
CA LYS A 398 -8.84 -12.99 -22.16
C LYS A 398 -10.20 -13.59 -21.84
N ILE A 399 -11.02 -12.91 -21.03
CA ILE A 399 -12.38 -13.34 -20.66
C ILE A 399 -13.25 -13.61 -21.89
N LEU A 400 -13.15 -12.76 -22.92
CA LEU A 400 -13.91 -12.89 -24.16
C LEU A 400 -13.54 -14.15 -24.99
N GLN A 401 -12.39 -14.75 -24.73
CA GLN A 401 -11.91 -15.98 -25.40
C GLN A 401 -12.30 -17.26 -24.67
N GLU A 402 -12.69 -17.14 -23.38
CA GLU A 402 -12.96 -18.30 -22.54
C GLU A 402 -14.24 -19.01 -22.94
N LYS A 403 -14.18 -20.35 -23.03
CA LYS A 403 -15.30 -21.22 -23.42
C LYS A 403 -15.51 -22.34 -22.40
N GLU A 404 -16.76 -22.68 -22.17
CA GLU A 404 -17.16 -23.89 -21.48
C GLU A 404 -17.93 -24.79 -22.46
N GLY A 405 -17.29 -25.88 -22.90
CA GLY A 405 -17.78 -26.69 -24.00
C GLY A 405 -17.84 -25.91 -25.32
N ASN A 406 -19.02 -25.79 -25.92
CA ASN A 406 -19.22 -25.05 -27.17
C ASN A 406 -19.74 -23.60 -26.97
N SER A 407 -19.98 -23.19 -25.72
CA SER A 407 -20.53 -21.87 -25.40
C SER A 407 -19.44 -20.95 -24.88
N SER A 408 -19.55 -19.65 -25.14
CA SER A 408 -18.74 -18.68 -24.44
C SER A 408 -19.07 -18.72 -22.94
N LEU A 409 -18.05 -18.76 -22.10
CA LEU A 409 -18.25 -18.72 -20.64
C LEU A 409 -18.99 -17.45 -20.22
N LEU A 410 -18.77 -16.33 -20.90
CA LEU A 410 -19.41 -15.04 -20.60
C LEU A 410 -20.95 -15.13 -20.75
N ASP A 411 -21.47 -15.91 -21.70
CA ASP A 411 -22.91 -16.09 -21.90
C ASP A 411 -23.57 -16.90 -20.79
N LEU A 412 -22.79 -17.69 -20.04
CA LEU A 412 -23.25 -18.48 -18.91
C LEU A 412 -23.22 -17.72 -17.58
N ILE A 413 -22.56 -16.57 -17.55
CA ILE A 413 -22.47 -15.72 -16.37
C ILE A 413 -23.73 -14.87 -16.22
N LEU A 414 -24.36 -14.93 -15.04
CA LEU A 414 -25.50 -14.08 -14.74
C LEU A 414 -25.10 -12.61 -14.76
N ASP A 415 -25.81 -11.78 -15.53
CA ASP A 415 -25.61 -10.34 -15.68
C ASP A 415 -26.02 -9.53 -14.44
N LYS A 416 -25.43 -9.90 -13.29
CA LYS A 416 -25.61 -9.27 -11.97
C LYS A 416 -24.26 -9.04 -11.32
N ALA A 417 -23.81 -7.78 -11.28
CA ALA A 417 -22.52 -7.43 -10.68
C ALA A 417 -22.60 -7.30 -9.15
N GLY A 418 -21.71 -8.02 -8.46
CA GLY A 418 -21.62 -7.93 -7.00
C GLY A 418 -21.00 -6.62 -6.51
N ASN A 419 -21.36 -6.22 -5.28
CA ASN A 419 -20.80 -5.04 -4.60
C ASN A 419 -20.35 -5.42 -3.18
N LYS A 420 -19.08 -5.14 -2.85
CA LYS A 420 -18.51 -5.37 -1.50
C LYS A 420 -18.54 -4.12 -0.61
N GLY A 421 -19.09 -2.99 -1.09
CA GLY A 421 -19.26 -1.74 -0.34
C GLY A 421 -18.15 -0.70 -0.54
N THR A 422 -16.92 -1.07 -0.85
CA THR A 422 -15.78 -0.15 -0.96
C THR A 422 -15.92 0.93 -2.05
N GLY A 423 -16.53 0.59 -3.20
CA GLY A 423 -16.81 1.56 -4.25
C GLY A 423 -17.86 2.60 -3.82
N SER A 424 -18.89 2.18 -3.07
CA SER A 424 -19.90 3.12 -2.54
C SER A 424 -19.33 4.04 -1.47
N TRP A 425 -18.39 3.59 -0.64
CA TRP A 425 -17.70 4.46 0.33
C TRP A 425 -16.91 5.58 -0.34
N SER A 426 -16.27 5.31 -1.51
CA SER A 426 -15.61 6.35 -2.29
C SER A 426 -16.59 7.44 -2.75
N SER A 427 -17.80 7.05 -3.20
CA SER A 427 -18.85 8.01 -3.57
C SER A 427 -19.39 8.79 -2.38
N VAL A 428 -19.59 8.13 -1.22
CA VAL A 428 -20.03 8.81 0.02
C VAL A 428 -18.98 9.82 0.47
N SER A 429 -17.70 9.44 0.51
CA SER A 429 -16.62 10.35 0.88
C SER A 429 -16.49 11.53 -0.09
N ALA A 430 -16.74 11.31 -1.38
CA ALA A 430 -16.75 12.38 -2.38
C ALA A 430 -17.89 13.38 -2.12
N LEU A 431 -19.07 12.91 -1.73
CA LEU A 431 -20.20 13.77 -1.34
C LEU A 431 -19.89 14.56 -0.04
N GLU A 432 -19.27 13.91 0.95
CA GLU A 432 -18.85 14.56 2.21
C GLU A 432 -17.82 15.68 1.97
N LEU A 433 -16.91 15.47 1.01
CA LEU A 433 -15.82 16.40 0.67
C LEU A 433 -16.19 17.39 -0.44
N GLY A 434 -17.40 17.32 -1.00
CA GLY A 434 -17.84 18.20 -2.09
C GLY A 434 -17.10 17.97 -3.41
N VAL A 435 -16.57 16.78 -3.65
CA VAL A 435 -15.80 16.45 -4.87
C VAL A 435 -16.66 15.69 -5.88
N PRO A 436 -16.81 16.18 -7.12
CA PRO A 436 -17.66 15.52 -8.11
C PRO A 436 -16.96 14.30 -8.71
N THR A 437 -17.20 13.12 -8.14
CA THR A 437 -16.72 11.82 -8.67
C THR A 437 -17.84 11.10 -9.41
N THR A 438 -18.39 11.73 -10.44
CA THR A 438 -19.62 11.31 -11.13
C THR A 438 -19.49 9.94 -11.77
N MET A 439 -18.36 9.63 -12.41
CA MET A 439 -18.11 8.34 -13.06
C MET A 439 -18.12 7.17 -12.07
N LYS A 440 -17.47 7.33 -10.92
CA LYS A 440 -17.43 6.28 -9.88
C LYS A 440 -18.82 6.01 -9.32
N THR A 441 -19.59 7.08 -9.09
CA THR A 441 -20.96 7.00 -8.62
C THR A 441 -21.87 6.34 -9.66
N ALA A 442 -21.71 6.68 -10.93
CA ALA A 442 -22.41 6.03 -12.04
C ALA A 442 -22.13 4.52 -12.12
N ALA A 443 -20.87 4.11 -11.97
CA ALA A 443 -20.48 2.71 -11.94
C ALA A 443 -21.10 1.95 -10.75
N VAL A 444 -21.19 2.56 -9.57
CA VAL A 444 -21.88 1.98 -8.41
C VAL A 444 -23.36 1.78 -8.71
N PHE A 445 -24.03 2.79 -9.26
CA PHE A 445 -25.45 2.70 -9.61
C PHE A 445 -25.72 1.70 -10.75
N ALA A 446 -24.82 1.59 -11.73
CA ALA A 446 -24.91 0.55 -12.77
C ALA A 446 -24.92 -0.86 -12.16
N ARG A 447 -24.03 -1.13 -11.18
CA ARG A 447 -24.04 -2.41 -10.43
C ARG A 447 -25.33 -2.62 -9.65
N TYR A 448 -25.88 -1.59 -8.98
CA TYR A 448 -27.17 -1.71 -8.29
C TYR A 448 -28.30 -1.99 -9.28
N THR A 449 -28.35 -1.27 -10.41
CA THR A 449 -29.32 -1.50 -11.48
C THR A 449 -29.23 -2.92 -12.04
N SER A 450 -28.02 -3.47 -12.19
CA SER A 450 -27.82 -4.84 -12.64
C SER A 450 -28.49 -5.88 -11.72
N SER A 451 -28.63 -5.59 -10.44
CA SER A 451 -29.25 -6.50 -9.46
C SER A 451 -30.76 -6.65 -9.62
N PHE A 452 -31.43 -5.71 -10.29
CA PHE A 452 -32.89 -5.76 -10.53
C PHE A 452 -33.25 -6.64 -11.74
N LYS A 453 -32.65 -7.84 -11.86
CA LYS A 453 -32.77 -8.73 -13.04
C LYS A 453 -34.22 -9.04 -13.41
N GLU A 454 -35.05 -9.43 -12.46
CA GLU A 454 -36.47 -9.75 -12.73
C GLU A 454 -37.23 -8.55 -13.28
N THR A 455 -37.03 -7.36 -12.71
CA THR A 455 -37.64 -6.10 -13.17
C THR A 455 -37.17 -5.76 -14.59
N ARG A 456 -35.85 -5.86 -14.85
CA ARG A 456 -35.29 -5.59 -16.18
C ARG A 456 -35.87 -6.53 -17.25
N VAL A 457 -35.97 -7.83 -16.97
CA VAL A 457 -36.55 -8.82 -17.88
C VAL A 457 -38.03 -8.53 -18.11
N LYS A 458 -38.77 -8.11 -17.09
CA LYS A 458 -40.20 -7.75 -17.27
C LYS A 458 -40.35 -6.53 -18.18
N LEU A 459 -39.60 -5.45 -17.88
CA LEU A 459 -39.68 -4.20 -18.63
C LEU A 459 -39.16 -4.33 -20.08
N SER A 460 -38.20 -5.20 -20.34
CA SER A 460 -37.63 -5.38 -21.68
C SER A 460 -38.65 -5.91 -22.71
N LYS A 461 -39.74 -6.58 -22.26
CA LYS A 461 -40.77 -7.14 -23.15
C LYS A 461 -41.59 -6.07 -23.86
N ASP A 462 -41.73 -4.89 -23.27
CA ASP A 462 -42.56 -3.80 -23.76
C ASP A 462 -41.78 -2.74 -24.54
N VAL A 463 -40.49 -2.99 -24.75
CA VAL A 463 -39.59 -2.03 -25.38
C VAL A 463 -39.23 -2.47 -26.79
N ARG A 464 -39.26 -1.52 -27.74
CA ARG A 464 -38.81 -1.76 -29.13
C ARG A 464 -37.30 -1.95 -29.17
N SER A 465 -36.84 -3.02 -29.84
CA SER A 465 -35.43 -3.19 -30.19
C SER A 465 -35.02 -2.15 -31.24
N SER A 466 -33.78 -1.66 -31.15
CA SER A 466 -33.18 -0.90 -32.25
C SER A 466 -32.71 -1.86 -33.34
N GLU A 467 -33.12 -1.62 -34.60
CA GLU A 467 -32.67 -2.40 -35.79
C GLU A 467 -31.50 -1.66 -36.46
N ILE A 468 -30.44 -1.34 -35.72
CA ILE A 468 -29.28 -0.64 -36.28
C ILE A 468 -28.17 -1.65 -36.53
N ASN A 469 -27.71 -1.70 -37.79
CA ASN A 469 -26.54 -2.46 -38.26
C ASN A 469 -25.36 -1.52 -38.63
N GLU A 470 -25.27 -0.37 -38.01
CA GLU A 470 -24.16 0.54 -38.24
C GLU A 470 -22.92 0.03 -37.50
N GLU A 471 -21.78 -0.11 -38.18
CA GLU A 471 -20.54 -0.51 -37.56
C GLU A 471 -19.95 0.63 -36.70
N MET A 472 -19.52 0.30 -35.51
CA MET A 472 -18.81 1.22 -34.63
C MET A 472 -17.44 1.60 -35.24
N ASN A 473 -17.15 2.88 -35.32
CA ASN A 473 -15.80 3.35 -35.65
C ASN A 473 -14.85 3.09 -34.48
N ILE A 474 -13.91 2.17 -34.70
CA ILE A 474 -13.00 1.69 -33.65
C ILE A 474 -12.03 2.77 -33.19
N ASP A 475 -11.52 3.61 -34.11
CA ASP A 475 -10.58 4.67 -33.78
C ASP A 475 -11.26 5.77 -32.93
N LEU A 476 -12.49 6.12 -33.22
CA LEU A 476 -13.26 7.05 -32.38
C LEU A 476 -13.59 6.43 -31.01
N LEU A 477 -13.91 5.15 -30.97
CA LEU A 477 -14.18 4.46 -29.70
C LEU A 477 -12.93 4.38 -28.82
N GLU A 478 -11.76 4.11 -29.41
CA GLU A 478 -10.47 4.11 -28.73
C GLU A 478 -10.17 5.47 -28.09
N ARG A 479 -10.33 6.54 -28.84
CA ARG A 479 -10.14 7.91 -28.36
C ARG A 479 -11.12 8.30 -27.25
N ALA A 480 -12.38 7.94 -27.39
CA ALA A 480 -13.38 8.15 -26.35
C ALA A 480 -13.04 7.39 -25.05
N TYR A 481 -12.52 6.17 -25.18
CA TYR A 481 -12.07 5.37 -24.03
C TYR A 481 -10.87 6.01 -23.36
N ASP A 482 -9.89 6.49 -24.10
CA ASP A 482 -8.74 7.22 -23.56
C ASP A 482 -9.16 8.47 -22.77
N PHE A 483 -10.06 9.25 -23.37
CA PHE A 483 -10.67 10.41 -22.74
C PHE A 483 -11.34 10.06 -21.40
N ALA A 484 -12.25 9.07 -21.42
CA ALA A 484 -13.01 8.69 -20.23
C ALA A 484 -12.11 8.14 -19.09
N ARG A 485 -11.08 7.36 -19.43
CA ARG A 485 -10.10 6.89 -18.43
C ARG A 485 -9.31 8.03 -17.80
N THR A 486 -8.90 9.03 -18.59
CA THR A 486 -8.20 10.21 -18.06
C THR A 486 -9.09 10.96 -17.06
N ILE A 487 -10.36 11.16 -17.38
CA ILE A 487 -11.32 11.80 -16.47
C ILE A 487 -11.56 10.95 -15.20
N ASN A 488 -11.68 9.62 -15.32
CA ASN A 488 -11.85 8.75 -14.15
C ASN A 488 -10.67 8.87 -13.16
N LEU A 489 -9.44 8.85 -13.68
CA LEU A 489 -8.23 8.99 -12.86
C LEU A 489 -8.15 10.39 -12.23
N GLN A 490 -8.43 11.45 -13.00
CA GLN A 490 -8.48 12.83 -12.50
C GLN A 490 -9.48 12.97 -11.33
N GLN A 491 -10.72 12.46 -11.49
CA GLN A 491 -11.72 12.48 -10.41
C GLN A 491 -11.25 11.73 -9.16
N GLY A 492 -10.46 10.63 -9.33
CA GLY A 492 -9.89 9.90 -8.22
C GLY A 492 -8.80 10.66 -7.48
N LEU A 493 -7.86 11.21 -8.23
CA LEU A 493 -6.75 11.98 -7.69
C LEU A 493 -7.25 13.28 -7.02
N GLN A 494 -8.25 13.93 -7.60
CA GLN A 494 -8.89 15.10 -7.00
C GLN A 494 -9.52 14.76 -5.64
N LEU A 495 -10.16 13.59 -5.51
CA LEU A 495 -10.73 13.16 -4.23
C LEU A 495 -9.64 12.90 -3.19
N ILE A 496 -8.50 12.30 -3.59
CA ILE A 496 -7.35 12.10 -2.69
C ILE A 496 -6.77 13.44 -2.26
N GLN A 497 -6.60 14.39 -3.19
CA GLN A 497 -6.08 15.72 -2.90
C GLN A 497 -6.98 16.47 -1.91
N SER A 498 -8.30 16.49 -2.15
CA SER A 498 -9.25 17.15 -1.25
C SER A 498 -9.27 16.52 0.15
N ALA A 499 -9.16 15.20 0.24
CA ALA A 499 -9.03 14.53 1.53
C ALA A 499 -7.69 14.84 2.22
N SER A 500 -6.60 14.95 1.45
CA SER A 500 -5.28 15.32 1.96
C SER A 500 -5.31 16.70 2.62
N GLU A 501 -6.00 17.65 2.02
CA GLU A 501 -6.18 19.01 2.53
C GLU A 501 -7.11 19.03 3.75
N GLU A 502 -8.30 18.43 3.66
CA GLU A 502 -9.29 18.40 4.75
C GLU A 502 -8.77 17.74 6.03
N TYR A 503 -8.07 16.61 5.87
CA TYR A 503 -7.55 15.82 7.01
C TYR A 503 -6.10 16.13 7.36
N ASN A 504 -5.44 17.06 6.68
CA ASN A 504 -4.02 17.42 6.87
C ASN A 504 -3.08 16.22 6.75
N TRP A 505 -3.29 15.36 5.75
CA TRP A 505 -2.48 14.13 5.56
C TRP A 505 -1.21 14.35 4.76
N ASN A 506 -1.11 15.44 4.01
CA ASN A 506 0.06 15.78 3.18
C ASN A 506 0.44 14.65 2.19
N LEU A 507 -0.55 14.14 1.44
CA LEU A 507 -0.38 13.02 0.52
C LEU A 507 0.40 13.42 -0.74
N ASN A 508 1.28 12.53 -1.20
CA ASN A 508 2.03 12.69 -2.45
C ASN A 508 1.35 11.91 -3.58
N LEU A 509 0.65 12.61 -4.49
CA LEU A 509 -0.09 12.00 -5.60
C LEU A 509 0.82 11.28 -6.61
N SER A 510 2.01 11.83 -6.89
CA SER A 510 3.00 11.19 -7.75
C SER A 510 3.42 9.83 -7.20
N GLU A 511 3.73 9.77 -5.91
CA GLU A 511 4.12 8.53 -5.24
C GLU A 511 2.96 7.52 -5.16
N ILE A 512 1.74 7.98 -4.96
CA ILE A 512 0.54 7.12 -4.99
C ILE A 512 0.38 6.49 -6.39
N CYS A 513 0.52 7.27 -7.47
CA CYS A 513 0.49 6.74 -8.83
C CYS A 513 1.64 5.76 -9.07
N ARG A 514 2.86 6.03 -8.58
CA ARG A 514 3.99 5.12 -8.66
C ARG A 514 3.68 3.77 -7.99
N ILE A 515 3.12 3.79 -6.78
CA ILE A 515 2.72 2.57 -6.07
C ILE A 515 1.66 1.78 -6.87
N TRP A 516 0.78 2.45 -7.59
CA TRP A 516 -0.25 1.81 -8.42
C TRP A 516 0.24 1.34 -9.79
N SER A 517 1.48 1.65 -10.18
CA SER A 517 2.02 1.30 -11.50
C SER A 517 2.28 -0.21 -11.69
N SER A 518 2.42 -0.97 -10.58
CA SER A 518 2.59 -2.43 -10.63
C SER A 518 1.93 -3.11 -9.45
N GLY A 519 1.59 -4.41 -9.60
CA GLY A 519 1.02 -5.23 -8.53
C GLY A 519 -0.39 -4.83 -8.10
N CYS A 520 -1.11 -3.99 -8.84
CA CYS A 520 -2.47 -3.59 -8.51
C CYS A 520 -3.45 -3.81 -9.67
N ILE A 521 -4.75 -3.81 -9.35
CA ILE A 521 -5.81 -4.07 -10.33
C ILE A 521 -5.93 -2.95 -11.38
N ILE A 522 -5.63 -1.70 -11.00
CA ILE A 522 -5.72 -0.54 -11.91
C ILE A 522 -4.39 -0.20 -12.59
N LYS A 523 -3.36 -1.04 -12.47
CA LYS A 523 -2.05 -0.80 -13.11
C LYS A 523 -2.24 -0.55 -14.61
N SER A 524 -1.59 0.49 -15.13
CA SER A 524 -1.67 0.88 -16.54
C SER A 524 -0.51 1.81 -16.92
N GLU A 525 -0.24 1.91 -18.22
CA GLU A 525 0.74 2.88 -18.74
C GLU A 525 0.33 4.32 -18.40
N LYS A 526 -0.96 4.63 -18.43
CA LYS A 526 -1.49 5.95 -18.06
C LYS A 526 -1.17 6.32 -16.60
N ILE A 527 -1.28 5.40 -15.65
CA ILE A 527 -0.90 5.65 -14.25
C ILE A 527 0.60 5.89 -14.09
N LYS A 528 1.44 5.19 -14.87
CA LYS A 528 2.88 5.45 -14.89
C LYS A 528 3.19 6.87 -15.39
N ALA A 529 2.60 7.26 -16.53
CA ALA A 529 2.75 8.61 -17.07
C ALA A 529 2.30 9.69 -16.07
N PHE A 530 1.18 9.47 -15.39
CA PHE A 530 0.66 10.40 -14.38
C PHE A 530 1.55 10.51 -13.14
N SER A 531 2.25 9.45 -12.76
CA SER A 531 3.27 9.52 -11.70
C SER A 531 4.36 10.53 -12.03
N GLU A 532 4.80 10.60 -13.27
CA GLU A 532 5.81 11.58 -13.70
C GLU A 532 5.25 13.02 -13.76
N ILE A 533 4.08 13.20 -14.34
CA ILE A 533 3.41 14.50 -14.45
C ILE A 533 3.17 15.11 -13.06
N LEU A 534 2.72 14.31 -12.11
CA LEU A 534 2.38 14.75 -10.75
C LEU A 534 3.60 15.03 -9.86
N LYS A 535 4.84 14.88 -10.35
CA LYS A 535 6.04 15.36 -9.65
C LYS A 535 6.11 16.91 -9.59
N THR A 536 5.49 17.56 -10.54
CA THR A 536 5.54 19.03 -10.69
C THR A 536 4.20 19.73 -10.49
N SER A 537 3.11 18.98 -10.36
CA SER A 537 1.74 19.48 -10.15
C SER A 537 0.95 18.51 -9.26
N ASN A 538 -0.05 19.03 -8.57
CA ASN A 538 -1.01 18.21 -7.80
C ASN A 538 -2.34 17.99 -8.57
N ASN A 539 -2.43 18.42 -9.83
CA ASN A 539 -3.65 18.32 -10.63
C ASN A 539 -3.29 18.02 -12.09
N LEU A 540 -3.85 16.97 -12.66
CA LEU A 540 -3.62 16.61 -14.07
C LEU A 540 -4.10 17.70 -15.05
N PHE A 541 -5.12 18.48 -14.69
CA PHE A 541 -5.61 19.59 -15.51
C PHE A 541 -4.68 20.81 -15.56
N GLU A 542 -3.59 20.81 -14.80
CA GLU A 542 -2.51 21.80 -14.92
C GLU A 542 -1.46 21.37 -15.96
N SER A 543 -1.48 20.11 -16.40
CA SER A 543 -0.58 19.62 -17.45
C SER A 543 -1.10 19.99 -18.83
N LYS A 544 -0.28 20.72 -19.59
CA LYS A 544 -0.60 21.09 -20.97
C LYS A 544 -0.80 19.86 -21.86
N GLU A 545 0.03 18.85 -21.70
CA GLU A 545 -0.05 17.59 -22.44
C GLU A 545 -1.39 16.88 -22.20
N ILE A 546 -1.84 16.80 -20.95
CA ILE A 546 -3.14 16.18 -20.60
C ILE A 546 -4.29 16.99 -21.19
N LEU A 547 -4.25 18.32 -21.11
CA LEU A 547 -5.30 19.18 -21.69
C LEU A 547 -5.36 19.05 -23.21
N GLU A 548 -4.23 19.02 -23.90
CA GLU A 548 -4.16 18.82 -25.36
C GLU A 548 -4.75 17.45 -25.74
N SER A 549 -4.39 16.36 -25.05
CA SER A 549 -4.96 15.03 -25.25
C SER A 549 -6.47 14.99 -25.01
N LEU A 550 -6.96 15.61 -23.93
CA LEU A 550 -8.40 15.68 -23.63
C LEU A 550 -9.16 16.45 -24.71
N HIS A 551 -8.67 17.62 -25.18
CA HIS A 551 -9.32 18.37 -26.24
C HIS A 551 -9.36 17.63 -27.59
N GLU A 552 -8.28 16.92 -27.92
CA GLU A 552 -8.27 16.09 -29.13
C GLU A 552 -9.29 14.95 -29.04
N ASN A 553 -9.28 14.20 -27.92
CA ASN A 553 -10.07 13.00 -27.74
C ASN A 553 -11.56 13.30 -27.45
N GLU A 554 -11.88 14.48 -26.89
CA GLU A 554 -13.26 14.95 -26.70
C GLU A 554 -14.08 14.86 -27.98
N THR A 555 -13.47 15.13 -29.16
CA THR A 555 -14.15 15.12 -30.46
C THR A 555 -14.76 13.77 -30.81
N ALA A 556 -14.34 12.67 -30.18
CA ALA A 556 -14.89 11.34 -30.35
C ALA A 556 -16.14 11.08 -29.51
N MET A 557 -16.33 11.82 -28.41
CA MET A 557 -17.41 11.58 -27.44
C MET A 557 -18.82 11.75 -28.03
N PRO A 558 -19.14 12.80 -28.81
CA PRO A 558 -20.45 12.94 -29.43
C PRO A 558 -20.83 11.75 -30.32
N TYR A 559 -19.85 11.19 -31.05
CA TYR A 559 -20.09 9.99 -31.89
C TYR A 559 -20.48 8.77 -31.05
N VAL A 560 -19.74 8.48 -30.00
CA VAL A 560 -20.02 7.32 -29.12
C VAL A 560 -21.35 7.48 -28.39
N ILE A 561 -21.67 8.70 -27.95
CA ILE A 561 -22.96 9.02 -27.32
C ILE A 561 -24.11 8.84 -28.31
N ASP A 562 -24.02 9.39 -29.54
CA ASP A 562 -25.02 9.23 -30.58
C ASP A 562 -25.26 7.75 -30.93
N TYR A 563 -24.18 6.98 -31.07
CA TYR A 563 -24.27 5.54 -31.34
C TYR A 563 -24.99 4.80 -30.19
N SER A 564 -24.70 5.14 -28.93
CA SER A 564 -25.37 4.54 -27.77
C SER A 564 -26.87 4.84 -27.72
N LEU A 565 -27.28 6.05 -28.10
CA LEU A 565 -28.67 6.46 -28.19
C LEU A 565 -29.41 5.68 -29.31
N LYS A 566 -28.78 5.57 -30.47
CA LYS A 566 -29.32 4.83 -31.64
C LYS A 566 -29.45 3.35 -31.31
N THR A 567 -28.45 2.73 -30.71
CA THR A 567 -28.43 1.29 -30.36
C THR A 567 -29.14 0.99 -29.05
N ARG A 568 -29.53 2.02 -28.29
CA ARG A 568 -30.17 1.91 -27.00
C ARG A 568 -29.32 1.17 -25.95
N ILE A 569 -28.02 1.35 -26.01
CA ILE A 569 -27.08 0.80 -25.05
C ILE A 569 -26.78 1.83 -23.94
N SER A 570 -26.86 1.40 -22.68
CA SER A 570 -26.55 2.25 -21.53
C SER A 570 -25.04 2.36 -21.34
N ILE A 571 -24.51 3.58 -21.37
CA ILE A 571 -23.09 3.89 -21.20
C ILE A 571 -22.88 4.99 -20.14
N PRO A 572 -23.30 4.76 -18.89
CA PRO A 572 -23.30 5.81 -17.87
C PRO A 572 -21.92 6.41 -17.59
N CYS A 573 -20.84 5.64 -17.63
CA CYS A 573 -19.51 6.18 -17.37
C CYS A 573 -19.00 7.08 -18.51
N PHE A 574 -19.27 6.75 -19.76
CA PHE A 574 -18.96 7.65 -20.89
C PHE A 574 -19.78 8.94 -20.81
N TYR A 575 -21.08 8.86 -20.51
CA TYR A 575 -21.90 10.06 -20.31
C TYR A 575 -21.35 10.97 -19.21
N GLU A 576 -21.00 10.39 -18.06
CA GLU A 576 -20.49 11.17 -16.93
C GLU A 576 -19.09 11.71 -17.14
N ALA A 577 -18.24 11.02 -17.91
CA ALA A 577 -16.94 11.58 -18.32
C ALA A 577 -17.12 12.86 -19.16
N TYR A 578 -18.01 12.80 -20.15
CA TYR A 578 -18.31 13.92 -21.02
C TYR A 578 -18.98 15.09 -20.27
N ASN A 579 -20.02 14.79 -19.48
CA ASN A 579 -20.73 15.80 -18.67
C ASN A 579 -19.80 16.52 -17.71
N TYR A 580 -18.92 15.77 -17.02
CA TYR A 580 -17.95 16.36 -16.10
C TYR A 580 -17.00 17.31 -16.83
N TRP A 581 -16.44 16.89 -17.97
CA TRP A 581 -15.52 17.69 -18.76
C TRP A 581 -16.18 18.97 -19.28
N VAL A 582 -17.35 18.87 -19.89
CA VAL A 582 -18.10 20.02 -20.40
C VAL A 582 -18.42 21.00 -19.26
N ALA A 583 -18.83 20.49 -18.08
CA ALA A 583 -19.09 21.35 -16.92
C ALA A 583 -17.83 22.07 -16.43
N MET A 584 -16.67 21.38 -16.42
CA MET A 584 -15.39 21.95 -15.99
C MET A 584 -14.78 22.94 -17.00
N THR A 585 -15.16 22.87 -18.26
CA THR A 585 -14.67 23.74 -19.34
C THR A 585 -15.69 24.79 -19.76
N THR A 586 -16.82 24.93 -19.06
CA THR A 586 -17.87 25.92 -19.32
C THR A 586 -17.67 27.14 -18.42
N GLU A 587 -17.29 28.28 -19.00
CA GLU A 587 -17.03 29.52 -18.27
C GLU A 587 -18.27 30.01 -17.49
N GLN A 588 -19.44 29.99 -18.11
CA GLN A 588 -20.70 30.41 -17.48
C GLN A 588 -21.68 29.25 -17.43
N SER A 589 -21.74 28.58 -16.30
CA SER A 589 -22.66 27.44 -16.09
C SER A 589 -24.10 27.91 -15.79
N SER A 590 -25.05 26.99 -15.93
CA SER A 590 -26.47 27.21 -15.55
C SER A 590 -26.73 27.25 -14.03
N ALA A 591 -25.69 27.17 -13.20
CA ALA A 591 -25.79 27.26 -11.74
C ALA A 591 -26.35 28.61 -11.26
N ASN A 592 -26.20 29.67 -12.08
CA ASN A 592 -26.83 30.97 -11.84
C ASN A 592 -28.36 30.86 -11.72
N MET A 593 -29.02 30.01 -12.54
CA MET A 593 -30.47 29.77 -12.45
C MET A 593 -30.84 29.08 -11.12
N ILE A 594 -30.04 28.08 -10.70
CA ILE A 594 -30.27 27.39 -9.43
C ILE A 594 -30.15 28.40 -8.27
N GLN A 595 -29.15 29.26 -8.31
CA GLN A 595 -28.96 30.26 -7.26
C GLN A 595 -30.04 31.32 -7.26
N ALA A 596 -30.54 31.75 -8.42
CA ALA A 596 -31.70 32.65 -8.55
C ALA A 596 -32.98 32.01 -7.97
N GLN A 597 -33.23 30.72 -8.28
CA GLN A 597 -34.39 29.99 -7.71
C GLN A 597 -34.28 29.91 -6.19
N ARG A 598 -33.10 29.61 -5.63
CA ARG A 598 -32.88 29.58 -4.18
C ARG A 598 -33.13 30.94 -3.53
N ASP A 599 -32.73 32.02 -4.17
CA ASP A 599 -33.00 33.36 -3.67
C ASP A 599 -34.47 33.72 -3.79
N PHE A 600 -35.16 33.33 -4.86
CA PHE A 600 -36.59 33.56 -5.06
C PHE A 600 -37.45 32.92 -3.98
N PHE A 601 -37.25 31.61 -3.69
CA PHE A 601 -38.10 30.91 -2.74
C PHE A 601 -37.65 31.02 -1.27
N GLY A 602 -36.40 31.41 -1.00
CA GLY A 602 -35.88 31.35 0.36
C GLY A 602 -34.92 32.47 0.76
N ALA A 603 -34.79 33.53 -0.05
CA ALA A 603 -33.84 34.64 0.19
C ALA A 603 -32.41 34.16 0.52
N HIS A 604 -31.94 33.09 -0.14
CA HIS A 604 -30.65 32.50 0.13
C HIS A 604 -29.48 33.35 -0.35
N LYS A 605 -29.75 34.49 -1.02
CA LYS A 605 -28.79 35.42 -1.57
C LYS A 605 -27.94 34.84 -2.68
N PHE A 606 -27.26 35.68 -3.44
CA PHE A 606 -26.34 35.33 -4.54
C PHE A 606 -25.24 36.35 -4.64
N GLN A 607 -24.10 35.91 -5.20
CA GLN A 607 -23.01 36.79 -5.62
C GLN A 607 -23.28 37.32 -7.02
N ARG A 608 -22.75 38.47 -7.35
CA ARG A 608 -22.90 39.09 -8.68
C ARG A 608 -21.56 39.16 -9.38
N VAL A 609 -21.57 38.95 -10.70
CA VAL A 609 -20.38 39.04 -11.56
C VAL A 609 -19.84 40.46 -11.70
N ASP A 610 -20.66 41.47 -11.42
CA ASP A 610 -20.34 42.90 -11.50
C ASP A 610 -20.07 43.55 -10.13
N ALA A 611 -19.82 42.74 -9.08
CA ALA A 611 -19.55 43.21 -7.74
C ALA A 611 -18.35 42.46 -7.11
N GLU A 612 -17.89 42.92 -5.94
CA GLU A 612 -16.84 42.26 -5.16
C GLU A 612 -17.25 40.83 -4.81
N GLN A 613 -16.29 39.88 -4.92
CA GLN A 613 -16.56 38.44 -4.85
C GLN A 613 -17.31 37.98 -3.60
N ASP A 614 -17.12 38.58 -2.44
CA ASP A 614 -17.74 38.11 -1.19
C ASP A 614 -19.04 38.83 -0.84
N LYS A 615 -19.48 39.73 -1.72
CA LYS A 615 -20.71 40.49 -1.47
C LYS A 615 -21.95 39.71 -1.86
N MET A 616 -22.87 39.53 -0.90
CA MET A 616 -24.11 38.79 -1.06
C MET A 616 -25.30 39.73 -1.31
N PHE A 617 -26.07 39.42 -2.34
CA PHE A 617 -27.25 40.20 -2.77
C PHE A 617 -28.51 39.35 -2.63
N HIS A 618 -29.63 40.04 -2.40
CA HIS A 618 -30.98 39.51 -2.48
C HIS A 618 -31.79 40.37 -3.44
N HIS A 619 -32.63 39.76 -4.26
CA HIS A 619 -33.54 40.48 -5.14
C HIS A 619 -34.97 40.27 -4.70
N ASN A 620 -35.77 41.37 -4.68
CA ASN A 620 -37.21 41.28 -4.43
C ASN A 620 -37.87 40.80 -5.74
N TRP A 621 -37.98 39.48 -5.86
CA TRP A 621 -38.64 38.84 -6.98
C TRP A 621 -40.15 39.17 -6.97
N SER A 622 -40.68 39.68 -8.06
CA SER A 622 -42.10 40.03 -8.22
C SER A 622 -42.85 38.98 -9.04
#